data_88e3373b6cf0c29476e3a54de2affbf7
#
_entry.id   88e3373b6cf0c29476e3a54de2affbf7
#
_cell.length_a   1.000
_cell.length_b   1.000
_cell.length_c   1.000
_cell.angle_alpha   90.00
_cell.angle_beta   90.00
_cell.angle_gamma   90.00
#
_symmetry.space_group_name_H-M   'P 1'
#
loop_
_entity.id
_entity.type
_entity.pdbx_description
1 polymer ?
#
loop_
_entity_poly.entity_id
_entity_poly.type
_entity_poly.pdbx_seq_one_letter_code
_entity_poly.pdbx_strand_id
1 'polypeptide(L)'
;ILFHIIVFLFLIKNLVVYHPYQTSFFNSLIGGIRGASDKFDIDFWGSPQKEAVLWLNKNAPKDASVYIVMAQSSASVYAREDLLKKINTKDMFTSDYTVVLNKQSFFSMYPVEKYMKEKIRKKQLVYQRTIEDVPLVWVFKNE
;
A
#
# COMPACT_ATOMS: atom_id res chain seq x y z
N ILE A 1 -14.39 -18.97 -32.16
CA ILE A 1 -13.10 -19.49 -31.59
C ILE A 1 -12.13 -18.33 -31.33
N LEU A 2 -11.75 -17.55 -32.36
CA LEU A 2 -10.77 -16.45 -32.19
C LEU A 2 -11.16 -15.44 -31.11
N PHE A 3 -12.42 -15.01 -31.06
CA PHE A 3 -12.94 -14.11 -30.03
C PHE A 3 -12.73 -14.67 -28.61
N HIS A 4 -13.03 -15.94 -28.38
CA HIS A 4 -12.85 -16.57 -27.07
C HIS A 4 -11.36 -16.63 -26.66
N ILE A 5 -10.49 -16.87 -27.61
CA ILE A 5 -9.03 -16.87 -27.37
C ILE A 5 -8.57 -15.47 -26.93
N ILE A 6 -9.02 -14.42 -27.61
CA ILE A 6 -8.67 -13.03 -27.27
C ILE A 6 -9.16 -12.69 -25.85
N VAL A 7 -10.41 -13.02 -25.53
CA VAL A 7 -10.96 -12.79 -24.17
C VAL A 7 -10.17 -13.57 -23.12
N PHE A 8 -9.84 -14.82 -23.40
CA PHE A 8 -9.07 -15.66 -22.48
C PHE A 8 -7.67 -15.10 -22.22
N LEU A 9 -6.96 -14.67 -23.26
CA LEU A 9 -5.63 -14.04 -23.14
C LEU A 9 -5.71 -12.72 -22.36
N PHE A 10 -6.75 -11.92 -22.56
CA PHE A 10 -6.99 -10.70 -21.78
C PHE A 10 -7.18 -11.00 -20.28
N LEU A 11 -7.97 -12.03 -19.95
CA LEU A 11 -8.19 -12.44 -18.56
C LEU A 11 -6.91 -12.93 -17.90
N ILE A 12 -6.12 -13.78 -18.60
CA ILE A 12 -4.83 -14.26 -18.09
C ILE A 12 -3.86 -13.10 -17.85
N LYS A 13 -3.75 -12.18 -18.82
CA LYS A 13 -2.90 -10.99 -18.66
C LYS A 13 -3.24 -10.23 -17.38
N ASN A 14 -4.53 -9.95 -17.15
CA ASN A 14 -4.96 -9.23 -15.95
C ASN A 14 -4.67 -10.02 -14.67
N LEU A 15 -4.92 -11.33 -14.68
CA LEU A 15 -4.62 -12.19 -13.55
C LEU A 15 -3.13 -12.12 -13.16
N VAL A 16 -2.24 -12.18 -14.14
CA VAL A 16 -0.78 -12.13 -13.93
C VAL A 16 -0.34 -10.74 -13.47
N VAL A 17 -0.82 -9.67 -14.11
CA VAL A 17 -0.42 -8.29 -13.80
C VAL A 17 -0.84 -7.91 -12.38
N TYR A 18 -2.04 -8.30 -11.96
CA TYR A 18 -2.58 -7.95 -10.66
C TYR A 18 -2.22 -8.95 -9.54
N HIS A 19 -1.56 -10.07 -9.85
CA HIS A 19 -1.18 -11.01 -8.80
C HIS A 19 -0.11 -10.42 -7.85
N PRO A 20 -0.29 -10.55 -6.54
CA PRO A 20 -1.39 -11.13 -5.77
C PRO A 20 -2.50 -10.13 -5.36
N TYR A 21 -2.61 -8.98 -6.02
CA TYR A 21 -3.49 -7.86 -5.67
C TYR A 21 -4.72 -7.77 -6.58
N GLN A 22 -5.40 -8.90 -6.83
CA GLN A 22 -6.58 -8.93 -7.69
C GLN A 22 -7.73 -8.03 -7.19
N THR A 23 -7.76 -7.74 -5.88
CA THR A 23 -8.71 -6.80 -5.28
C THR A 23 -8.52 -5.36 -5.75
N SER A 24 -7.34 -5.04 -6.30
CA SER A 24 -7.03 -3.74 -6.89
C SER A 24 -7.31 -3.67 -8.40
N PHE A 25 -7.99 -4.68 -8.97
CA PHE A 25 -8.36 -4.68 -10.37
C PHE A 25 -9.54 -3.75 -10.64
N PHE A 26 -9.36 -2.85 -11.60
CA PHE A 26 -10.40 -1.99 -12.16
C PHE A 26 -10.52 -2.22 -13.67
N ASN A 27 -11.75 -2.21 -14.19
CA ASN A 27 -11.99 -2.47 -15.60
C ASN A 27 -11.55 -1.30 -16.49
N SER A 28 -11.39 -1.58 -17.79
CA SER A 28 -10.95 -0.60 -18.77
C SER A 28 -11.93 0.54 -19.04
N LEU A 29 -13.23 0.40 -18.68
CA LEU A 29 -14.24 1.44 -18.87
C LEU A 29 -13.96 2.68 -18.05
N ILE A 30 -13.37 2.52 -16.86
CA ILE A 30 -12.94 3.63 -16.01
C ILE A 30 -11.45 3.99 -16.19
N GLY A 31 -10.77 3.38 -17.15
CA GLY A 31 -9.35 3.59 -17.41
C GLY A 31 -8.42 2.67 -16.57
N GLY A 32 -8.92 1.51 -16.12
CA GLY A 32 -8.17 0.59 -15.28
C GLY A 32 -7.82 1.18 -13.92
N ILE A 33 -6.77 0.67 -13.29
CA ILE A 33 -6.30 1.16 -11.98
C ILE A 33 -5.83 2.63 -12.05
N ARG A 34 -5.27 3.07 -13.17
CA ARG A 34 -4.87 4.48 -13.37
C ARG A 34 -6.08 5.42 -13.37
N GLY A 35 -7.16 5.03 -14.04
CA GLY A 35 -8.39 5.83 -14.05
C GLY A 35 -9.16 5.79 -12.73
N ALA A 36 -8.95 4.77 -11.93
CA ALA A 36 -9.52 4.60 -10.59
C ALA A 36 -8.73 5.36 -9.51
N SER A 37 -7.43 5.54 -9.71
CA SER A 37 -6.56 6.26 -8.77
C SER A 37 -7.14 7.65 -8.49
N ASP A 38 -7.01 8.14 -7.29
CA ASP A 38 -7.53 9.44 -6.84
C ASP A 38 -9.08 9.56 -6.79
N LYS A 39 -9.83 8.55 -7.25
CA LYS A 39 -11.30 8.55 -7.25
C LYS A 39 -11.89 7.47 -6.35
N PHE A 40 -11.22 6.33 -6.28
CA PHE A 40 -11.69 5.15 -5.55
C PHE A 40 -10.62 4.61 -4.61
N ASP A 41 -11.05 3.84 -3.63
CA ASP A 41 -10.15 3.04 -2.81
C ASP A 41 -9.48 1.98 -3.69
N ILE A 42 -8.15 2.04 -3.81
CA ILE A 42 -7.40 1.13 -4.67
C ILE A 42 -7.27 -0.25 -4.05
N ASP A 43 -7.10 -0.31 -2.74
CA ASP A 43 -7.18 -1.57 -2.00
C ASP A 43 -8.04 -1.37 -0.74
N PHE A 44 -8.97 -2.28 -0.52
CA PHE A 44 -9.88 -2.23 0.63
C PHE A 44 -9.36 -3.05 1.82
N TRP A 45 -8.68 -4.16 1.56
CA TRP A 45 -8.34 -5.17 2.56
C TRP A 45 -6.94 -5.04 3.15
N GLY A 46 -6.09 -4.20 2.59
CA GLY A 46 -4.72 -4.01 3.06
C GLY A 46 -3.75 -5.10 2.57
N SER A 47 -4.08 -5.79 1.48
CA SER A 47 -3.22 -6.84 0.91
C SER A 47 -1.78 -6.37 0.64
N PRO A 48 -1.52 -5.15 0.12
CA PRO A 48 -0.18 -4.67 -0.15
C PRO A 48 0.66 -4.40 1.11
N GLN A 49 0.03 -4.26 2.27
CA GLN A 49 0.74 -3.98 3.53
C GLN A 49 1.65 -5.13 3.94
N LYS A 50 1.34 -6.37 3.53
CA LYS A 50 2.24 -7.51 3.70
C LYS A 50 3.65 -7.20 3.18
N GLU A 51 3.75 -6.71 1.94
CA GLU A 51 5.07 -6.40 1.36
C GLU A 51 5.76 -5.23 2.04
N ALA A 52 5.00 -4.21 2.44
CA ALA A 52 5.53 -3.09 3.21
C ALA A 52 6.15 -3.58 4.53
N VAL A 53 5.46 -4.46 5.26
CA VAL A 53 5.98 -5.03 6.51
C VAL A 53 7.16 -5.96 6.26
N LEU A 54 7.13 -6.79 5.22
CA LEU A 54 8.27 -7.63 4.83
C LEU A 54 9.49 -6.79 4.43
N TRP A 55 9.29 -5.64 3.79
CA TRP A 55 10.36 -4.69 3.51
C TRP A 55 10.92 -4.10 4.82
N LEU A 56 10.05 -3.68 5.75
CA LEU A 56 10.46 -3.18 7.07
C LEU A 56 11.23 -4.22 7.87
N ASN A 57 10.83 -5.49 7.83
CA ASN A 57 11.56 -6.57 8.49
C ASN A 57 13.03 -6.66 8.05
N LYS A 58 13.32 -6.30 6.79
CA LYS A 58 14.68 -6.36 6.21
C LYS A 58 15.46 -5.07 6.40
N ASN A 59 14.79 -3.93 6.42
CA ASN A 59 15.45 -2.61 6.27
C ASN A 59 15.34 -1.72 7.52
N ALA A 60 14.33 -1.93 8.38
CA ALA A 60 14.20 -1.13 9.58
C ALA A 60 15.21 -1.59 10.67
N PRO A 61 15.78 -0.65 11.44
CA PRO A 61 16.58 -0.99 12.63
C PRO A 61 15.82 -1.89 13.60
N LYS A 62 16.56 -2.57 14.48
CA LYS A 62 15.95 -3.31 15.58
C LYS A 62 15.15 -2.36 16.48
N ASP A 63 14.01 -2.83 16.97
CA ASP A 63 13.10 -2.10 17.87
C ASP A 63 12.53 -0.79 17.28
N ALA A 64 12.61 -0.58 15.96
CA ALA A 64 11.99 0.56 15.29
C ALA A 64 10.47 0.58 15.52
N SER A 65 9.91 1.75 15.79
CA SER A 65 8.47 1.95 15.89
C SER A 65 7.84 2.15 14.51
N VAL A 66 6.72 1.50 14.27
CA VAL A 66 6.01 1.54 12.99
C VAL A 66 4.56 1.97 13.22
N TYR A 67 4.10 3.00 12.53
CA TYR A 67 2.69 3.35 12.50
C TYR A 67 2.06 2.83 11.21
N ILE A 68 1.02 2.03 11.34
CA ILE A 68 0.23 1.52 10.21
C ILE A 68 -1.11 2.22 10.25
N VAL A 69 -1.35 3.08 9.26
CA VAL A 69 -2.53 3.95 9.21
C VAL A 69 -3.82 3.16 9.21
N MET A 70 -3.84 1.98 8.57
CA MET A 70 -5.04 1.17 8.42
C MET A 70 -4.73 -0.31 8.27
N ALA A 71 -5.73 -1.18 8.56
CA ALA A 71 -5.61 -2.64 8.46
C ALA A 71 -4.38 -3.20 9.24
N GLN A 72 -4.12 -2.61 10.41
CA GLN A 72 -3.00 -2.97 11.28
C GLN A 72 -2.98 -4.47 11.59
N SER A 73 -4.13 -5.06 11.93
CA SER A 73 -4.22 -6.48 12.28
C SER A 73 -3.76 -7.40 11.15
N SER A 74 -4.14 -7.08 9.90
CA SER A 74 -3.72 -7.85 8.73
C SER A 74 -2.22 -7.73 8.45
N ALA A 75 -1.65 -6.56 8.70
CA ALA A 75 -0.23 -6.28 8.49
C ALA A 75 0.66 -6.88 9.59
N SER A 76 0.23 -6.80 10.84
CA SER A 76 1.00 -7.20 12.04
C SER A 76 1.44 -8.67 12.01
N VAL A 77 0.65 -9.55 11.41
CA VAL A 77 0.97 -11.00 11.35
C VAL A 77 2.25 -11.32 10.58
N TYR A 78 2.74 -10.38 9.78
CA TYR A 78 3.98 -10.52 9.00
C TYR A 78 5.18 -9.84 9.65
N ALA A 79 4.96 -9.10 10.74
CA ALA A 79 6.03 -8.34 11.40
C ALA A 79 6.92 -9.27 12.23
N ARG A 80 8.25 -9.02 12.15
CA ARG A 80 9.18 -9.63 13.08
C ARG A 80 8.87 -9.17 14.52
N GLU A 81 9.24 -9.96 15.51
CA GLU A 81 8.79 -9.83 16.90
C GLU A 81 9.07 -8.45 17.53
N ASP A 82 10.24 -7.88 17.28
CA ASP A 82 10.61 -6.56 17.80
C ASP A 82 9.76 -5.42 17.20
N LEU A 83 9.49 -5.48 15.88
CA LEU A 83 8.58 -4.53 15.22
C LEU A 83 7.14 -4.72 15.69
N LEU A 84 6.68 -5.97 15.82
CA LEU A 84 5.32 -6.28 16.26
C LEU A 84 4.98 -5.60 17.59
N LYS A 85 5.91 -5.62 18.54
CA LYS A 85 5.78 -4.96 19.86
C LYS A 85 5.73 -3.43 19.76
N LYS A 86 6.14 -2.85 18.64
CA LYS A 86 6.25 -1.41 18.41
C LYS A 86 5.27 -0.87 17.35
N ILE A 87 4.41 -1.73 16.80
CA ILE A 87 3.37 -1.28 15.87
C ILE A 87 2.33 -0.46 16.62
N ASN A 88 2.05 0.74 16.08
CA ASN A 88 1.06 1.70 16.57
C ASN A 88 1.18 2.04 18.07
N THR A 89 2.38 1.97 18.63
CA THR A 89 2.68 2.46 19.98
C THR A 89 2.91 3.96 20.03
N LYS A 90 3.17 4.58 18.88
CA LYS A 90 3.30 6.02 18.64
C LYS A 90 2.40 6.43 17.50
N ASP A 91 2.19 7.72 17.27
CA ASP A 91 1.42 8.22 16.14
C ASP A 91 2.23 8.27 14.83
N MET A 92 1.55 8.66 13.72
CA MET A 92 2.14 8.68 12.38
C MET A 92 3.31 9.66 12.23
N PHE A 93 3.40 10.67 13.10
CA PHE A 93 4.44 11.71 13.01
C PHE A 93 5.67 11.38 13.87
N THR A 94 5.48 10.62 14.94
CA THR A 94 6.50 10.33 15.95
C THR A 94 7.05 8.90 15.88
N SER A 95 6.42 8.00 15.12
CA SER A 95 6.98 6.68 14.79
C SER A 95 8.20 6.80 13.87
N ASP A 96 9.13 5.85 13.94
CA ASP A 96 10.30 5.83 13.03
C ASP A 96 9.87 5.60 11.57
N TYR A 97 8.83 4.81 11.35
CA TYR A 97 8.24 4.55 10.03
C TYR A 97 6.72 4.66 10.06
N THR A 98 6.16 5.08 8.92
CA THR A 98 4.70 5.09 8.71
C THR A 98 4.35 4.37 7.43
N VAL A 99 3.44 3.42 7.52
CA VAL A 99 2.87 2.67 6.38
C VAL A 99 1.51 3.25 6.04
N VAL A 100 1.32 3.65 4.79
CA VAL A 100 0.07 4.22 4.28
C VAL A 100 -0.45 3.38 3.13
N LEU A 101 -1.68 2.88 3.25
CA LEU A 101 -2.39 2.18 2.18
C LEU A 101 -3.06 3.19 1.24
N ASN A 102 -3.09 2.92 -0.06
CA ASN A 102 -3.82 3.76 -1.03
C ASN A 102 -5.33 3.54 -0.91
N LYS A 103 -5.92 4.19 0.08
CA LYS A 103 -7.35 4.18 0.36
C LYS A 103 -7.87 5.59 0.52
N GLN A 104 -8.43 6.13 -0.56
CA GLN A 104 -8.85 7.52 -0.67
C GLN A 104 -9.88 7.92 0.40
N SER A 105 -10.81 7.02 0.75
CA SER A 105 -11.81 7.26 1.79
C SER A 105 -11.21 7.58 3.17
N PHE A 106 -9.98 7.15 3.44
CA PHE A 106 -9.28 7.43 4.71
C PHE A 106 -8.45 8.70 4.70
N PHE A 107 -8.11 9.23 3.53
CA PHE A 107 -7.29 10.42 3.46
C PHE A 107 -7.99 11.66 4.03
N SER A 108 -9.33 11.72 3.93
CA SER A 108 -10.14 12.78 4.55
C SER A 108 -10.36 12.59 6.06
N MET A 109 -10.28 11.36 6.57
CA MET A 109 -10.53 11.06 7.99
C MET A 109 -9.32 11.33 8.89
N TYR A 110 -8.11 11.29 8.33
CA TYR A 110 -6.86 11.52 9.03
C TYR A 110 -6.02 12.56 8.28
N PRO A 111 -5.09 13.25 8.91
CA PRO A 111 -4.21 14.19 8.22
C PRO A 111 -3.20 13.50 7.29
N VAL A 112 -3.61 12.38 6.66
CA VAL A 112 -2.76 11.49 5.85
C VAL A 112 -2.29 12.20 4.60
N GLU A 113 -3.18 12.90 3.90
CA GLU A 113 -2.82 13.60 2.66
C GLU A 113 -1.76 14.69 2.92
N LYS A 114 -1.96 15.48 3.98
CA LYS A 114 -0.98 16.51 4.39
C LYS A 114 0.35 15.86 4.76
N TYR A 115 0.31 14.79 5.56
CA TYR A 115 1.48 14.01 5.95
C TYR A 115 2.24 13.50 4.73
N MET A 116 1.56 12.83 3.79
CA MET A 116 2.19 12.28 2.59
C MET A 116 2.82 13.35 1.72
N LYS A 117 2.12 14.47 1.45
CA LYS A 117 2.66 15.60 0.68
C LYS A 117 3.95 16.15 1.30
N GLU A 118 3.98 16.28 2.62
CA GLU A 118 5.17 16.72 3.33
C GLU A 118 6.32 15.71 3.20
N LYS A 119 6.04 14.42 3.43
CA LYS A 119 7.06 13.36 3.37
C LYS A 119 7.63 13.15 1.97
N ILE A 120 6.79 13.25 0.93
CA ILE A 120 7.25 13.20 -0.46
C ILE A 120 8.15 14.40 -0.77
N ARG A 121 7.74 15.62 -0.38
CA ARG A 121 8.54 16.83 -0.54
C ARG A 121 9.90 16.72 0.13
N LYS A 122 9.98 16.12 1.32
CA LYS A 122 11.22 15.90 2.08
C LYS A 122 12.02 14.68 1.61
N LYS A 123 11.55 13.97 0.55
CA LYS A 123 12.18 12.75 0.01
C LYS A 123 12.29 11.62 1.07
N GLN A 124 11.31 11.52 1.95
CA GLN A 124 11.26 10.54 3.03
C GLN A 124 10.48 9.25 2.65
N LEU A 125 10.02 9.15 1.41
CA LEU A 125 9.49 7.90 0.86
C LEU A 125 10.64 6.91 0.68
N VAL A 126 10.58 5.77 1.38
CA VAL A 126 11.66 4.76 1.37
C VAL A 126 11.25 3.46 0.68
N TYR A 127 9.94 3.21 0.54
CA TYR A 127 9.42 2.07 -0.20
C TYR A 127 8.00 2.35 -0.70
N GLN A 128 7.69 1.80 -1.87
CA GLN A 128 6.32 1.70 -2.38
C GLN A 128 6.13 0.43 -3.20
N ARG A 129 4.91 -0.10 -3.19
CA ARG A 129 4.46 -1.12 -4.13
C ARG A 129 3.51 -0.52 -5.14
N THR A 130 3.74 -0.76 -6.42
CA THR A 130 2.91 -0.21 -7.51
C THR A 130 2.36 -1.31 -8.40
N ILE A 131 1.22 -1.04 -9.05
CA ILE A 131 0.72 -1.75 -10.24
C ILE A 131 0.44 -0.68 -11.29
N GLU A 132 0.95 -0.86 -12.52
CA GLU A 132 0.80 0.11 -13.61
C GLU A 132 1.12 1.56 -13.16
N ASP A 133 2.20 1.73 -12.41
CA ASP A 133 2.67 2.99 -11.82
C ASP A 133 1.75 3.59 -10.73
N VAL A 134 0.62 2.96 -10.42
CA VAL A 134 -0.26 3.40 -9.32
C VAL A 134 0.22 2.76 -8.02
N PRO A 135 0.59 3.55 -7.01
CA PRO A 135 0.99 3.03 -5.72
C PRO A 135 -0.18 2.36 -5.00
N LEU A 136 0.07 1.19 -4.42
CA LEU A 136 -0.88 0.47 -3.57
C LEU A 136 -0.62 0.76 -2.09
N VAL A 137 0.65 0.90 -1.73
CA VAL A 137 1.13 1.18 -0.37
C VAL A 137 2.42 1.98 -0.42
N TRP A 138 2.61 2.84 0.56
CA TRP A 138 3.83 3.61 0.79
C TRP A 138 4.41 3.32 2.17
N VAL A 139 5.74 3.37 2.28
CA VAL A 139 6.46 3.42 3.56
C VAL A 139 7.27 4.69 3.60
N PHE A 140 7.01 5.50 4.59
CA PHE A 140 7.76 6.72 4.88
C PHE A 140 8.65 6.52 6.09
N LYS A 141 9.86 7.06 6.04
CA LYS A 141 10.75 7.18 7.22
C LYS A 141 10.51 8.55 7.85
N ASN A 142 10.26 8.56 9.14
CA ASN A 142 10.25 9.80 9.91
C ASN A 142 11.67 10.11 10.41
N GLU A 143 11.92 11.37 10.68
CA GLU A 143 13.17 11.83 11.28
C GLU A 143 13.12 11.70 12.78
#